data_12990d40739d470ada6bf3b2f07cfea6
#
_entry.id   12990d40739d470ada6bf3b2f07cfea6
#
_cell.length_a   1.000
_cell.length_b   1.000
_cell.length_c   1.000
_cell.angle_alpha   90.00
_cell.angle_beta   90.00
_cell.angle_gamma   90.00
#
_symmetry.space_group_name_H-M   'P 1'
#
loop_
_entity.id
_entity.type
_entity.pdbx_description
1 polymer ?
#
loop_
_entity_poly.entity_id
_entity_poly.type
_entity_poly.pdbx_seq_one_letter_code
_entity_poly.pdbx_strand_id
1 'polypeptide(L)'
;MKYKYKILLLLVIILLILGLTIAFSAYVYKLKINSIGKYEIKEVSVSFEKNSISVIDEKACTIDTTSVEFSDNKMEGINIKLLYPSAYCIFQIKVNNVGENAATIDYKNAKIDYLECSDNCDYMKKNILFSLHRYDNNNNIVNINGEKLEGGEAENILVKIFYNQEALKLEEEINGKINIYIPYVGYME
;
A
#
# COMPACT_ATOMS: atom_id res chain seq x y z
N MET A 1 -44.20 -43.62 47.88
CA MET A 1 -43.39 -42.42 48.19
C MET A 1 -42.01 -42.37 47.49
N LYS A 2 -41.22 -43.41 47.44
CA LYS A 2 -39.86 -43.45 46.88
C LYS A 2 -39.74 -43.05 45.41
N TYR A 3 -40.73 -43.22 44.57
CA TYR A 3 -40.71 -42.90 43.12
C TYR A 3 -40.80 -41.36 42.85
N LYS A 4 -41.63 -40.67 43.62
CA LYS A 4 -41.81 -39.21 43.50
C LYS A 4 -40.51 -38.45 43.78
N TYR A 5 -39.73 -38.89 44.77
CA TYR A 5 -38.43 -38.29 45.11
C TYR A 5 -37.37 -38.53 44.02
N LYS A 6 -37.41 -39.70 43.36
CA LYS A 6 -36.48 -39.96 42.25
C LYS A 6 -36.76 -39.08 41.04
N ILE A 7 -38.03 -38.85 40.72
CA ILE A 7 -38.42 -37.96 39.62
C ILE A 7 -38.05 -36.50 39.95
N LEU A 8 -38.32 -36.08 41.20
CA LEU A 8 -37.94 -34.74 41.65
C LEU A 8 -36.42 -34.50 41.59
N LEU A 9 -35.61 -35.47 42.03
CA LEU A 9 -34.17 -35.44 41.97
C LEU A 9 -33.66 -35.33 40.52
N LEU A 10 -34.26 -36.10 39.63
CA LEU A 10 -33.90 -36.09 38.20
C LEU A 10 -34.22 -34.75 37.54
N LEU A 11 -35.36 -34.12 37.90
CA LEU A 11 -35.71 -32.78 37.44
C LEU A 11 -34.73 -31.71 37.91
N VAL A 12 -34.31 -31.79 39.17
CA VAL A 12 -33.29 -30.84 39.75
C VAL A 12 -31.95 -30.99 39.04
N ILE A 13 -31.51 -32.21 38.73
CA ILE A 13 -30.27 -32.46 37.99
C ILE A 13 -30.34 -31.88 36.56
N ILE A 14 -31.47 -32.08 35.88
CA ILE A 14 -31.68 -31.52 34.53
C ILE A 14 -31.63 -29.98 34.56
N LEU A 15 -32.29 -29.36 35.54
CA LEU A 15 -32.25 -27.89 35.72
C LEU A 15 -30.83 -27.36 36.02
N LEU A 16 -30.06 -28.10 36.81
CA LEU A 16 -28.67 -27.75 37.10
C LEU A 16 -27.79 -27.85 35.85
N ILE A 17 -27.93 -28.89 35.05
CA ILE A 17 -27.19 -29.06 33.80
C ILE A 17 -27.55 -27.94 32.79
N LEU A 18 -28.84 -27.63 32.65
CA LEU A 18 -29.28 -26.49 31.80
C LEU A 18 -28.69 -25.14 32.27
N GLY A 19 -28.73 -24.88 33.57
CA GLY A 19 -28.15 -23.65 34.14
C GLY A 19 -26.64 -23.53 33.89
N LEU A 20 -25.90 -24.64 34.07
CA LEU A 20 -24.46 -24.67 33.78
C LEU A 20 -24.16 -24.47 32.29
N THR A 21 -24.99 -25.06 31.41
CA THR A 21 -24.80 -24.90 29.95
C THR A 21 -25.01 -23.45 29.51
N ILE A 22 -26.04 -22.79 30.05
CA ILE A 22 -26.32 -21.37 29.75
C ILE A 22 -25.18 -20.49 30.28
N ALA A 23 -24.73 -20.70 31.52
CA ALA A 23 -23.66 -19.95 32.15
C ALA A 23 -22.33 -20.13 31.39
N PHE A 24 -22.02 -21.36 30.97
CA PHE A 24 -20.82 -21.67 30.19
C PHE A 24 -20.88 -21.01 28.80
N SER A 25 -22.03 -21.06 28.11
CA SER A 25 -22.24 -20.42 26.82
C SER A 25 -22.06 -18.89 26.92
N ALA A 26 -22.62 -18.27 27.95
CA ALA A 26 -22.45 -16.83 28.19
C ALA A 26 -20.99 -16.45 28.50
N TYR A 27 -20.30 -17.31 29.25
CA TYR A 27 -18.88 -17.10 29.58
C TYR A 27 -17.99 -17.23 28.32
N VAL A 28 -18.21 -18.26 27.50
CA VAL A 28 -17.48 -18.44 26.22
C VAL A 28 -17.76 -17.30 25.25
N TYR A 29 -18.99 -16.81 25.18
CA TYR A 29 -19.38 -15.65 24.38
C TYR A 29 -18.65 -14.38 24.83
N LYS A 30 -18.61 -14.14 26.15
CA LYS A 30 -17.90 -13.00 26.75
C LYS A 30 -16.38 -13.09 26.54
N LEU A 31 -15.78 -14.27 26.62
CA LEU A 31 -14.38 -14.53 26.30
C LEU A 31 -14.10 -14.25 24.82
N LYS A 32 -14.98 -14.69 23.93
CA LYS A 32 -14.84 -14.49 22.48
C LYS A 32 -14.96 -13.01 22.09
N ILE A 33 -15.82 -12.24 22.76
CA ILE A 33 -15.93 -10.78 22.59
C ILE A 33 -14.70 -10.07 23.16
N ASN A 34 -14.19 -10.51 24.30
CA ASN A 34 -12.99 -9.89 24.91
C ASN A 34 -11.68 -10.32 24.22
N SER A 35 -11.66 -11.47 23.52
CA SER A 35 -10.51 -11.91 22.72
C SER A 35 -10.53 -11.39 21.28
N ILE A 36 -11.67 -10.94 20.77
CA ILE A 36 -11.71 -9.96 19.70
C ILE A 36 -11.29 -8.65 20.38
N GLY A 37 -10.01 -8.56 20.74
CA GLY A 37 -9.43 -7.32 21.21
C GLY A 37 -9.92 -6.20 20.30
N LYS A 38 -10.23 -5.06 20.84
CA LYS A 38 -10.25 -3.83 20.07
C LYS A 38 -8.88 -3.74 19.39
N TYR A 39 -8.77 -4.32 18.20
CA TYR A 39 -7.81 -3.83 17.24
C TYR A 39 -8.33 -2.44 16.92
N GLU A 40 -7.90 -1.45 17.68
CA GLU A 40 -7.80 -0.12 17.13
C GLU A 40 -6.87 -0.32 15.93
N ILE A 41 -7.45 -0.34 14.76
CA ILE A 41 -6.72 -0.17 13.52
C ILE A 41 -6.20 1.25 13.65
N LYS A 42 -5.03 1.36 14.25
CA LYS A 42 -4.32 2.63 14.29
C LYS A 42 -4.05 2.94 12.82
N GLU A 43 -4.61 4.03 12.35
CA GLU A 43 -4.51 4.41 10.95
C GLU A 43 -3.04 4.58 10.59
N VAL A 44 -2.64 3.93 9.52
CA VAL A 44 -1.37 4.21 8.86
C VAL A 44 -1.56 5.54 8.15
N SER A 45 -0.77 6.52 8.52
CA SER A 45 -0.82 7.85 7.93
C SER A 45 0.52 8.16 7.27
N VAL A 46 0.62 7.84 5.99
CA VAL A 46 1.81 8.10 5.19
C VAL A 46 1.48 9.15 4.14
N SER A 47 2.33 10.14 4.00
CA SER A 47 2.17 11.22 3.03
C SER A 47 3.46 11.54 2.31
N PHE A 48 3.35 12.00 1.07
CA PHE A 48 4.48 12.55 0.32
C PHE A 48 4.81 13.96 0.78
N GLU A 49 6.10 14.25 0.94
CA GLU A 49 6.55 15.59 1.25
C GLU A 49 6.47 16.47 0.00
N LYS A 50 5.64 17.52 0.06
CA LYS A 50 5.51 18.48 -1.03
C LYS A 50 6.85 19.12 -1.35
N ASN A 51 7.14 19.28 -2.65
CA ASN A 51 8.38 19.85 -3.16
C ASN A 51 9.67 19.03 -2.88
N SER A 52 9.55 17.77 -2.47
CA SER A 52 10.71 16.89 -2.28
C SER A 52 11.14 16.16 -3.55
N ILE A 53 10.37 16.29 -4.64
CA ILE A 53 10.73 15.63 -5.91
C ILE A 53 12.01 16.24 -6.47
N SER A 54 12.98 15.36 -6.77
CA SER A 54 14.21 15.71 -7.46
C SER A 54 14.56 14.64 -8.49
N VAL A 55 14.90 15.06 -9.71
CA VAL A 55 15.38 14.14 -10.75
C VAL A 55 16.80 13.71 -10.39
N ILE A 56 17.04 12.41 -10.35
CA ILE A 56 18.31 11.80 -9.94
C ILE A 56 19.12 11.37 -11.16
N ASP A 57 18.44 10.73 -12.13
CA ASP A 57 19.07 10.21 -13.35
C ASP A 57 18.04 10.16 -14.48
N GLU A 58 18.50 10.40 -15.71
CA GLU A 58 17.64 10.38 -16.89
C GLU A 58 18.40 9.95 -18.13
N LYS A 59 17.73 9.21 -18.98
CA LYS A 59 18.24 8.82 -20.30
C LYS A 59 17.14 8.97 -21.33
N ALA A 60 17.32 9.92 -22.26
CA ALA A 60 16.34 10.20 -23.30
C ALA A 60 14.91 10.39 -22.75
N CYS A 61 14.84 11.00 -21.62
CA CYS A 61 13.62 11.28 -20.87
C CYS A 61 13.60 12.76 -20.48
N THR A 62 12.42 13.34 -20.43
CA THR A 62 12.18 14.64 -19.80
C THR A 62 11.00 14.46 -18.86
N ILE A 63 11.13 14.94 -17.64
CA ILE A 63 10.08 14.92 -16.63
C ILE A 63 9.89 16.34 -16.08
N ASP A 64 8.63 16.78 -16.06
CA ASP A 64 8.26 18.06 -15.42
C ASP A 64 7.38 17.77 -14.21
N THR A 65 7.88 18.13 -13.06
CA THR A 65 7.25 17.94 -11.75
C THR A 65 6.78 19.24 -11.13
N THR A 66 6.86 20.36 -11.84
CA THR A 66 6.55 21.70 -11.28
C THR A 66 5.07 21.88 -10.93
N SER A 67 4.19 21.18 -11.62
CA SER A 67 2.73 21.24 -11.44
C SER A 67 2.14 20.01 -10.72
N VAL A 68 2.99 19.22 -10.04
CA VAL A 68 2.54 18.00 -9.39
C VAL A 68 1.71 18.33 -8.14
N GLU A 69 0.51 17.77 -8.10
CA GLU A 69 -0.34 17.79 -6.93
C GLU A 69 -0.14 16.52 -6.10
N PHE A 70 -0.08 16.68 -4.77
CA PHE A 70 0.14 15.58 -3.84
C PHE A 70 -1.11 15.36 -3.00
N SER A 71 -1.54 14.13 -2.95
CA SER A 71 -2.43 13.58 -1.93
C SER A 71 -1.70 12.46 -1.18
N ASP A 72 -2.29 11.92 -0.12
CA ASP A 72 -1.61 11.02 0.82
C ASP A 72 -0.77 9.91 0.16
N ASN A 73 -1.32 9.26 -0.87
CA ASN A 73 -0.67 8.14 -1.55
C ASN A 73 -0.50 8.36 -3.06
N LYS A 74 -0.72 9.60 -3.55
CA LYS A 74 -0.80 9.87 -4.99
C LYS A 74 -0.05 11.13 -5.38
N MET A 75 0.65 11.06 -6.48
CA MET A 75 1.23 12.19 -7.20
C MET A 75 0.49 12.35 -8.51
N GLU A 76 -0.09 13.52 -8.75
CA GLU A 76 -0.92 13.80 -9.92
C GLU A 76 -0.29 14.86 -10.81
N GLY A 77 -0.42 14.68 -12.10
CA GLY A 77 -0.03 15.69 -13.06
C GLY A 77 1.43 15.73 -13.44
N ILE A 78 2.15 14.61 -13.34
CA ILE A 78 3.53 14.50 -13.78
C ILE A 78 3.58 14.47 -15.32
N ASN A 79 4.18 15.49 -15.95
CA ASN A 79 4.42 15.46 -17.38
C ASN A 79 5.68 14.64 -17.68
N ILE A 80 5.58 13.67 -18.59
CA ILE A 80 6.70 12.80 -18.97
C ILE A 80 6.80 12.68 -20.48
N LYS A 81 8.04 12.70 -20.97
CA LYS A 81 8.37 12.44 -22.36
C LYS A 81 9.51 11.42 -22.42
N LEU A 82 9.32 10.33 -23.13
CA LEU A 82 10.28 9.25 -23.34
C LEU A 82 10.51 9.11 -24.86
N LEU A 83 11.75 9.31 -25.32
CA LEU A 83 12.03 9.47 -26.73
C LEU A 83 12.10 8.17 -27.52
N TYR A 84 12.46 7.05 -26.87
CA TYR A 84 12.59 5.75 -27.53
C TYR A 84 12.61 4.61 -26.51
N PRO A 85 12.43 3.34 -26.92
CA PRO A 85 12.54 2.19 -26.02
C PRO A 85 13.87 2.17 -25.25
N SER A 86 13.82 1.80 -23.99
CA SER A 86 14.92 1.89 -23.01
C SER A 86 15.22 3.29 -22.48
N ALA A 87 14.47 4.33 -22.89
CA ALA A 87 14.50 5.62 -22.21
C ALA A 87 13.96 5.48 -20.78
N TYR A 88 14.50 6.25 -19.84
CA TYR A 88 14.03 6.25 -18.46
C TYR A 88 14.28 7.58 -17.74
N CYS A 89 13.45 7.85 -16.74
CA CYS A 89 13.69 8.85 -15.71
C CYS A 89 13.68 8.19 -14.33
N ILE A 90 14.60 8.60 -13.46
CA ILE A 90 14.60 8.27 -12.04
C ILE A 90 14.46 9.56 -11.25
N PHE A 91 13.45 9.65 -10.43
CA PHE A 91 13.30 10.76 -9.49
C PHE A 91 13.14 10.24 -8.07
N GLN A 92 13.57 11.05 -7.13
CA GLN A 92 13.42 10.81 -5.71
C GLN A 92 12.24 11.59 -5.16
N ILE A 93 11.54 10.99 -4.21
CA ILE A 93 10.52 11.66 -3.41
C ILE A 93 10.68 11.24 -1.95
N LYS A 94 10.49 12.18 -1.04
CA LYS A 94 10.48 11.91 0.39
C LYS A 94 9.08 11.57 0.87
N VAL A 95 9.00 10.51 1.64
CA VAL A 95 7.79 9.98 2.24
C VAL A 95 7.89 10.05 3.75
N ASN A 96 6.85 10.55 4.40
CA ASN A 96 6.78 10.68 5.85
C ASN A 96 5.66 9.79 6.38
N ASN A 97 5.97 8.91 7.32
CA ASN A 97 4.96 8.20 8.11
C ASN A 97 4.64 9.04 9.34
N VAL A 98 3.56 9.82 9.28
CA VAL A 98 3.10 10.66 10.40
C VAL A 98 2.19 9.90 11.37
N GLY A 99 1.91 8.64 11.09
CA GLY A 99 1.18 7.73 11.97
C GLY A 99 2.05 7.18 13.11
N GLU A 100 1.44 6.51 14.05
CA GLU A 100 2.15 5.83 15.15
C GLU A 100 2.59 4.41 14.79
N ASN A 101 1.96 3.81 13.78
CA ASN A 101 2.25 2.45 13.36
C ASN A 101 3.23 2.41 12.22
N ALA A 102 3.98 1.32 12.16
CA ALA A 102 4.81 1.05 11.01
C ALA A 102 3.97 0.79 9.76
N ALA A 103 4.48 1.25 8.64
CA ALA A 103 3.89 1.13 7.32
C ALA A 103 4.83 0.39 6.36
N THR A 104 4.27 -0.23 5.34
CA THR A 104 5.01 -0.79 4.21
C THR A 104 4.28 -0.49 2.91
N ILE A 105 5.01 -0.46 1.80
CA ILE A 105 4.41 -0.22 0.50
C ILE A 105 3.59 -1.43 0.06
N ASP A 106 2.34 -1.20 -0.36
CA ASP A 106 1.52 -2.21 -1.03
C ASP A 106 1.81 -2.25 -2.53
N TYR A 107 2.81 -3.02 -2.91
CA TYR A 107 3.23 -3.15 -4.30
C TYR A 107 2.17 -3.68 -5.25
N LYS A 108 1.25 -4.49 -4.76
CA LYS A 108 0.21 -5.09 -5.61
C LYS A 108 -0.77 -4.05 -6.11
N ASN A 109 -0.95 -2.99 -5.35
CA ASN A 109 -1.86 -1.89 -5.65
C ASN A 109 -1.15 -0.62 -6.13
N ALA A 110 0.20 -0.61 -6.14
CA ALA A 110 0.95 0.49 -6.74
C ALA A 110 0.78 0.49 -8.26
N LYS A 111 0.50 1.65 -8.84
CA LYS A 111 0.19 1.77 -10.28
C LYS A 111 0.47 3.15 -10.85
N ILE A 112 0.61 3.19 -12.17
CA ILE A 112 0.55 4.43 -12.94
C ILE A 112 -0.82 4.51 -13.62
N ASP A 113 -1.49 5.64 -13.45
CA ASP A 113 -2.69 6.01 -14.20
C ASP A 113 -2.37 7.13 -15.18
N TYR A 114 -2.96 7.09 -16.37
CA TYR A 114 -2.77 8.10 -17.41
C TYR A 114 -3.93 9.08 -17.40
N LEU A 115 -3.62 10.37 -17.28
CA LEU A 115 -4.62 11.43 -17.36
C LEU A 115 -4.84 11.91 -18.79
N GLU A 116 -3.75 12.25 -19.46
CA GLU A 116 -3.75 12.86 -20.78
C GLU A 116 -2.63 12.27 -21.61
N CYS A 117 -2.91 11.92 -22.83
CA CYS A 117 -1.93 11.53 -23.82
C CYS A 117 -2.35 12.13 -25.17
N SER A 118 -1.38 12.62 -25.94
CA SER A 118 -1.61 13.28 -27.23
C SER A 118 -2.14 12.32 -28.29
N ASP A 119 -1.58 11.13 -28.36
CA ASP A 119 -1.93 10.08 -29.29
C ASP A 119 -1.63 8.70 -28.70
N ASN A 120 -2.45 7.70 -29.04
CA ASN A 120 -2.15 6.30 -28.77
C ASN A 120 -2.02 5.90 -27.29
N CYS A 121 -2.96 6.30 -26.44
CA CYS A 121 -2.98 6.02 -25.00
C CYS A 121 -2.85 4.53 -24.66
N ASP A 122 -3.39 3.64 -25.43
CA ASP A 122 -3.26 2.19 -25.22
C ASP A 122 -1.82 1.71 -25.42
N TYR A 123 -1.11 2.31 -26.34
CA TYR A 123 0.30 2.03 -26.55
C TYR A 123 1.14 2.55 -25.37
N MET A 124 0.87 3.76 -24.88
CA MET A 124 1.48 4.30 -23.67
C MET A 124 1.28 3.36 -22.48
N LYS A 125 0.04 3.00 -22.19
CA LYS A 125 -0.32 2.13 -21.07
C LYS A 125 0.41 0.80 -21.08
N LYS A 126 0.64 0.26 -22.27
CA LYS A 126 1.33 -1.02 -22.44
C LYS A 126 2.84 -0.91 -22.30
N ASN A 127 3.42 0.24 -22.63
CA ASN A 127 4.87 0.37 -22.83
C ASN A 127 5.56 1.30 -21.81
N ILE A 128 4.81 2.07 -21.02
CA ILE A 128 5.39 2.75 -19.86
C ILE A 128 5.27 1.83 -18.65
N LEU A 129 6.42 1.56 -18.04
CA LEU A 129 6.54 0.75 -16.84
C LEU A 129 7.16 1.60 -15.73
N PHE A 130 6.96 1.20 -14.48
CA PHE A 130 7.63 1.82 -13.35
C PHE A 130 8.13 0.78 -12.37
N SER A 131 9.10 1.18 -11.57
CA SER A 131 9.61 0.40 -10.44
C SER A 131 10.00 1.32 -9.30
N LEU A 132 9.90 0.80 -8.09
CA LEU A 132 10.22 1.52 -6.86
C LEU A 132 11.52 0.99 -6.29
N HIS A 133 12.40 1.91 -5.92
CA HIS A 133 13.73 1.62 -5.41
C HIS A 133 14.04 2.50 -4.20
N ARG A 134 15.11 2.18 -3.49
CA ARG A 134 15.71 3.00 -2.46
C ARG A 134 17.23 2.89 -2.52
N TYR A 135 17.91 3.70 -1.75
CA TYR A 135 19.34 3.49 -1.49
C TYR A 135 19.52 2.51 -0.33
N ASP A 136 20.45 1.57 -0.49
CA ASP A 136 20.95 0.76 0.63
C ASP A 136 21.98 1.54 1.45
N ASN A 137 22.49 0.92 2.52
CA ASN A 137 23.51 1.51 3.40
C ASN A 137 24.85 1.81 2.68
N ASN A 138 25.05 1.29 1.49
CA ASN A 138 26.23 1.50 0.65
C ASN A 138 25.98 2.48 -0.50
N ASN A 139 24.83 3.18 -0.49
CA ASN A 139 24.36 4.06 -1.56
C ASN A 139 24.11 3.36 -2.91
N ASN A 140 23.85 2.07 -2.93
CA ASN A 140 23.41 1.39 -4.14
C ASN A 140 21.88 1.47 -4.27
N ILE A 141 21.40 1.57 -5.51
CA ILE A 141 19.97 1.52 -5.80
C ILE A 141 19.51 0.06 -5.73
N VAL A 142 18.62 -0.24 -4.81
CA VAL A 142 18.04 -1.57 -4.61
C VAL A 142 16.52 -1.51 -4.72
N ASN A 143 15.90 -2.62 -5.11
CA ASN A 143 14.43 -2.70 -5.10
C ASN A 143 13.94 -2.65 -3.65
N ILE A 144 12.86 -1.94 -3.42
CA ILE A 144 12.16 -1.96 -2.14
C ILE A 144 11.41 -3.29 -2.05
N ASN A 145 11.61 -4.06 -1.00
CA ASN A 145 11.00 -5.38 -0.78
C ASN A 145 10.34 -5.45 0.58
N GLY A 146 9.21 -4.76 0.75
CA GLY A 146 8.41 -4.87 1.97
C GLY A 146 9.09 -4.33 3.22
N GLU A 147 10.03 -3.40 3.04
CA GLU A 147 10.65 -2.71 4.17
C GLU A 147 9.62 -1.92 4.96
N LYS A 148 9.92 -1.81 6.23
CA LYS A 148 9.10 -1.19 7.24
C LYS A 148 9.55 0.27 7.40
N LEU A 149 8.60 1.19 7.30
CA LEU A 149 8.76 2.59 7.67
C LEU A 149 8.09 2.81 9.03
N GLU A 150 8.88 3.03 10.05
CA GLU A 150 8.37 3.21 11.42
C GLU A 150 7.52 4.47 11.55
N GLY A 151 6.66 4.50 12.58
CA GLY A 151 5.88 5.69 12.90
C GLY A 151 6.78 6.88 13.26
N GLY A 152 6.53 8.03 12.67
CA GLY A 152 7.35 9.23 12.83
C GLY A 152 8.61 9.28 11.98
N GLU A 153 8.90 8.24 11.19
CA GLU A 153 10.05 8.20 10.30
C GLU A 153 9.75 8.74 8.90
N ALA A 154 10.82 9.10 8.19
CA ALA A 154 10.78 9.50 6.80
C ALA A 154 11.84 8.75 5.99
N GLU A 155 11.51 8.40 4.75
CA GLU A 155 12.46 7.79 3.82
C GLU A 155 12.39 8.43 2.44
N ASN A 156 13.46 8.25 1.66
CA ASN A 156 13.50 8.65 0.27
C ASN A 156 13.25 7.45 -0.63
N ILE A 157 12.18 7.52 -1.42
CA ILE A 157 11.84 6.52 -2.42
C ILE A 157 12.33 7.01 -3.77
N LEU A 158 12.91 6.11 -4.55
CA LEU A 158 13.27 6.35 -5.94
C LEU A 158 12.19 5.73 -6.84
N VAL A 159 11.61 6.53 -7.69
CA VAL A 159 10.64 6.10 -8.69
C VAL A 159 11.33 6.11 -10.05
N LYS A 160 11.50 4.94 -10.65
CA LYS A 160 12.00 4.80 -12.01
C LYS A 160 10.82 4.58 -12.94
N ILE A 161 10.65 5.47 -13.91
CA ILE A 161 9.71 5.33 -15.03
C ILE A 161 10.52 5.02 -16.27
N PHE A 162 10.11 4.04 -17.03
CA PHE A 162 10.87 3.61 -18.19
C PHE A 162 10.00 3.11 -19.34
N TYR A 163 10.51 3.31 -20.57
CA TYR A 163 9.92 2.82 -21.79
C TYR A 163 10.33 1.36 -21.99
N ASN A 164 9.35 0.47 -22.16
CA ASN A 164 9.62 -0.94 -22.34
C ASN A 164 10.61 -1.19 -23.50
N GLN A 165 11.66 -1.93 -23.20
CA GLN A 165 12.71 -2.26 -24.16
C GLN A 165 12.22 -3.13 -25.33
N GLU A 166 11.17 -3.93 -25.11
CA GLU A 166 10.57 -4.85 -26.08
C GLU A 166 9.46 -4.21 -26.91
N ALA A 167 9.28 -2.88 -26.83
CA ALA A 167 8.24 -2.21 -27.59
C ALA A 167 8.46 -2.35 -29.10
N LEU A 168 7.41 -2.76 -29.80
CA LEU A 168 7.47 -3.09 -31.24
C LEU A 168 7.71 -1.91 -32.17
N LYS A 169 7.47 -0.68 -31.69
CA LYS A 169 7.65 0.56 -32.46
C LYS A 169 8.86 1.32 -31.92
N LEU A 170 9.97 1.22 -32.62
CA LEU A 170 11.27 1.74 -32.19
C LEU A 170 11.42 3.27 -32.24
N GLU A 171 10.51 4.00 -32.90
CA GLU A 171 10.67 5.42 -33.20
C GLU A 171 9.56 6.32 -32.64
N GLU A 172 8.58 5.78 -31.93
CA GLU A 172 7.53 6.61 -31.34
C GLU A 172 7.94 7.13 -29.96
N GLU A 173 8.06 8.44 -29.87
CA GLU A 173 8.15 9.08 -28.57
C GLU A 173 6.83 8.90 -27.78
N ILE A 174 6.96 8.73 -26.49
CA ILE A 174 5.83 8.72 -25.58
C ILE A 174 5.80 10.05 -24.85
N ASN A 175 4.69 10.76 -24.96
CA ASN A 175 4.47 12.04 -24.31
C ASN A 175 3.10 12.07 -23.67
N GLY A 176 3.02 12.40 -22.40
CA GLY A 176 1.75 12.46 -21.70
C GLY A 176 1.88 12.88 -20.25
N LYS A 177 0.73 13.03 -19.62
CA LYS A 177 0.59 13.34 -18.21
C LYS A 177 0.16 12.10 -17.44
N ILE A 178 0.88 11.74 -16.41
CA ILE A 178 0.66 10.55 -15.59
C ILE A 178 0.38 10.90 -14.14
N ASN A 179 -0.33 10.00 -13.48
CA ASN A 179 -0.44 9.93 -12.03
C ASN A 179 0.26 8.69 -11.52
N ILE A 180 0.87 8.79 -10.36
CA ILE A 180 1.49 7.65 -9.69
C ILE A 180 0.80 7.45 -8.35
N TYR A 181 0.34 6.24 -8.10
CA TYR A 181 -0.27 5.81 -6.86
C TYR A 181 0.62 4.79 -6.16
N ILE A 182 1.06 5.11 -4.95
CA ILE A 182 1.93 4.26 -4.12
C ILE A 182 1.25 4.11 -2.76
N PRO A 183 0.38 3.10 -2.61
CA PRO A 183 -0.33 2.88 -1.36
C PRO A 183 0.59 2.29 -0.29
N TYR A 184 0.32 2.68 0.95
CA TYR A 184 0.93 2.11 2.14
C TYR A 184 -0.12 1.37 2.95
N VAL A 185 0.29 0.27 3.55
CA VAL A 185 -0.52 -0.54 4.46
C VAL A 185 0.20 -0.72 5.78
N GLY A 186 -0.56 -0.99 6.85
CA GLY A 186 0.02 -1.29 8.15
C GLY A 186 0.93 -2.52 8.08
N TYR A 187 2.12 -2.40 8.65
CA TYR A 187 3.01 -3.54 8.81
C TYR A 187 2.49 -4.44 9.93
N MET A 188 2.18 -5.68 9.61
CA MET A 188 1.81 -6.71 10.60
C MET A 188 3.02 -7.62 10.80
N GLU A 189 3.47 -7.71 12.05
CA GLU A 189 4.49 -8.70 12.46
C GLU A 189 3.93 -10.11 12.45
#